data_c97d230a83fb39ea0a4d3d3de2f72981
#
_entry.id   c97d230a83fb39ea0a4d3d3de2f72981
#
_cell.length_a   1.000
_cell.length_b   1.000
_cell.length_c   1.000
_cell.angle_alpha   90.00
_cell.angle_beta   90.00
_cell.angle_gamma   90.00
#
_symmetry.space_group_name_H-M   'P 1'
#
loop_
_entity.id
_entity.type
_entity.pdbx_description
1 polymer ?
#
loop_
_entity_poly.entity_id
_entity_poly.type
_entity_poly.pdbx_seq_one_letter_code
_entity_poly.pdbx_strand_id
1 'polypeptide(L)'
;AFTNTRLAISDTMSQLTKPWSTSDNKFVLTFNGEIYNDLELRSDLTSKGFTFKSNQDTEVLFNGLIERGPDFLDDIDGMWAFAFFNGHENSLILSRDILGERQVFYHVNDNEIIFSSEIPPLLNQLQIHLSLYIDQVMFSLRYGATKPGETLISGIKKLNPGHILKVKNREVSTYRFTKLNPEIWFEFFESNPDEKTVENKFSELFSSVCLKRVPREIPYVSTLSAGIDSTLVSLYASNFGQTKIETLFATSN
;
A
#
# COMPACT_ATOMS: atom_id res chain seq x y z
N ALA A 1 -5.74 20.16 5.56
CA ALA A 1 -5.80 20.11 4.10
C ALA A 1 -5.23 18.79 3.61
N PHE A 2 -5.81 18.24 2.55
CA PHE A 2 -5.34 17.03 1.88
C PHE A 2 -4.95 17.38 0.44
N THR A 3 -3.88 16.78 -0.04
CA THR A 3 -3.47 16.90 -1.45
C THR A 3 -2.81 15.61 -1.90
N ASN A 4 -2.89 15.31 -3.19
CA ASN A 4 -2.16 14.21 -3.81
C ASN A 4 -1.76 14.55 -5.24
N THR A 5 -0.71 13.89 -5.71
CA THR A 5 -0.35 13.79 -7.12
C THR A 5 -0.70 12.39 -7.61
N ARG A 6 -1.11 12.25 -8.87
CA ARG A 6 -1.50 10.96 -9.44
C ARG A 6 -0.63 10.59 -10.63
N LEU A 7 -0.08 9.37 -10.60
CA LEU A 7 0.36 8.66 -11.79
C LEU A 7 -0.75 7.66 -12.17
N ALA A 8 -1.41 7.87 -13.30
CA ALA A 8 -2.53 7.01 -13.73
C ALA A 8 -2.00 5.70 -14.30
N ILE A 9 -2.26 4.58 -13.61
CA ILE A 9 -1.96 3.20 -14.03
C ILE A 9 -3.26 2.49 -14.42
N SER A 10 -4.33 2.71 -13.67
CA SER A 10 -5.70 2.28 -13.97
C SER A 10 -6.59 3.49 -14.24
N ASP A 11 -7.66 3.31 -15.02
CA ASP A 11 -8.59 4.37 -15.43
C ASP A 11 -7.84 5.63 -15.91
N THR A 12 -7.01 5.47 -16.94
CA THR A 12 -6.16 6.53 -17.50
C THR A 12 -6.96 7.70 -18.10
N MET A 13 -8.24 7.48 -18.41
CA MET A 13 -9.15 8.49 -18.97
C MET A 13 -9.76 9.41 -17.90
N SER A 14 -9.71 9.03 -16.63
CA SER A 14 -10.24 9.84 -15.55
C SER A 14 -9.32 11.01 -15.21
N GLN A 15 -9.87 12.23 -15.22
CA GLN A 15 -9.18 13.45 -14.83
C GLN A 15 -9.24 13.73 -13.31
N LEU A 16 -9.68 12.76 -12.50
CA LEU A 16 -9.81 12.91 -11.06
C LEU A 16 -8.43 12.88 -10.39
N THR A 17 -7.85 14.07 -10.17
CA THR A 17 -6.56 14.26 -9.50
C THR A 17 -6.70 14.77 -8.06
N LYS A 18 -7.94 15.01 -7.61
CA LYS A 18 -8.23 15.52 -6.27
C LYS A 18 -8.29 14.37 -5.27
N PRO A 19 -8.09 14.66 -3.97
CA PRO A 19 -8.48 13.72 -2.93
C PRO A 19 -9.94 13.29 -3.11
N TRP A 20 -10.23 12.01 -2.92
CA TRP A 20 -11.61 11.52 -2.94
C TRP A 20 -12.37 12.11 -1.76
N SER A 21 -13.56 12.65 -2.01
CA SER A 21 -14.39 13.21 -0.95
C SER A 21 -15.86 13.08 -1.27
N THR A 22 -16.68 12.99 -0.22
CA THR A 22 -18.12 13.21 -0.33
C THR A 22 -18.42 14.69 -0.63
N SER A 23 -19.61 14.98 -1.17
CA SER A 23 -20.00 16.35 -1.54
C SER A 23 -20.00 17.33 -0.35
N ASP A 24 -20.23 16.83 0.85
CA ASP A 24 -20.20 17.58 2.11
C ASP A 24 -18.80 17.60 2.77
N ASN A 25 -17.80 16.98 2.14
CA ASN A 25 -16.43 16.80 2.66
C ASN A 25 -16.36 16.14 4.05
N LYS A 26 -17.36 15.36 4.41
CA LYS A 26 -17.34 14.60 5.67
C LYS A 26 -16.40 13.40 5.61
N PHE A 27 -16.24 12.81 4.44
CA PHE A 27 -15.23 11.79 4.21
C PHE A 27 -14.23 12.29 3.19
N VAL A 28 -12.94 12.14 3.49
CA VAL A 28 -11.84 12.53 2.58
C VAL A 28 -10.77 11.47 2.60
N LEU A 29 -10.33 11.03 1.42
CA LEU A 29 -9.27 10.05 1.22
C LEU A 29 -8.17 10.61 0.33
N THR A 30 -6.91 10.42 0.75
CA THR A 30 -5.74 10.45 -0.13
C THR A 30 -5.12 9.07 -0.15
N PHE A 31 -4.76 8.59 -1.32
CA PHE A 31 -4.29 7.22 -1.55
C PHE A 31 -3.07 7.21 -2.48
N ASN A 32 -2.08 6.42 -2.11
CA ASN A 32 -0.90 6.10 -2.91
C ASN A 32 -0.72 4.58 -2.88
N GLY A 33 -1.11 3.90 -3.95
CA GLY A 33 -1.06 2.46 -3.98
C GLY A 33 -1.84 1.86 -5.13
N GLU A 34 -2.11 0.57 -5.02
CA GLU A 34 -2.90 -0.22 -5.95
C GLU A 34 -3.58 -1.35 -5.19
N ILE A 35 -4.88 -1.57 -5.47
CA ILE A 35 -5.67 -2.66 -4.91
C ILE A 35 -5.87 -3.70 -6.00
N TYR A 36 -5.29 -4.88 -5.81
CA TYR A 36 -5.25 -5.93 -6.82
C TYR A 36 -6.56 -6.69 -6.96
N ASN A 37 -7.36 -6.78 -5.90
CA ASN A 37 -8.67 -7.42 -5.89
C ASN A 37 -9.84 -6.41 -5.94
N ASP A 38 -9.62 -5.25 -6.54
CA ASP A 38 -10.61 -4.17 -6.64
C ASP A 38 -11.94 -4.59 -7.27
N LEU A 39 -11.92 -5.47 -8.29
CA LEU A 39 -13.13 -5.95 -8.95
C LEU A 39 -14.01 -6.81 -8.03
N GLU A 40 -13.40 -7.66 -7.21
CA GLU A 40 -14.10 -8.51 -6.24
C GLU A 40 -14.76 -7.63 -5.17
N LEU A 41 -13.98 -6.70 -4.59
CA LEU A 41 -14.45 -5.76 -3.58
C LEU A 41 -15.54 -4.82 -4.12
N ARG A 42 -15.42 -4.37 -5.37
CA ARG A 42 -16.42 -3.56 -6.06
C ARG A 42 -17.74 -4.31 -6.20
N SER A 43 -17.69 -5.59 -6.56
CA SER A 43 -18.88 -6.45 -6.66
C SER A 43 -19.59 -6.59 -5.30
N ASP A 44 -18.83 -6.82 -4.22
CA ASP A 44 -19.36 -6.91 -2.85
C ASP A 44 -20.04 -5.59 -2.44
N LEU A 45 -19.35 -4.45 -2.60
CA LEU A 45 -19.89 -3.14 -2.27
C LEU A 45 -21.12 -2.77 -3.10
N THR A 46 -21.15 -3.17 -4.39
CA THR A 46 -22.33 -2.96 -5.24
C THR A 46 -23.53 -3.74 -4.74
N SER A 47 -23.33 -4.98 -4.28
CA SER A 47 -24.39 -5.80 -3.67
C SER A 47 -24.98 -5.16 -2.41
N LYS A 48 -24.21 -4.31 -1.73
CA LYS A 48 -24.61 -3.54 -0.54
C LYS A 48 -25.21 -2.17 -0.87
N GLY A 49 -25.40 -1.86 -2.17
CA GLY A 49 -26.05 -0.64 -2.63
C GLY A 49 -25.13 0.52 -2.94
N PHE A 50 -23.80 0.34 -2.90
CA PHE A 50 -22.86 1.37 -3.31
C PHE A 50 -22.87 1.51 -4.85
N THR A 51 -22.76 2.75 -5.31
CA THR A 51 -22.63 3.09 -6.73
C THR A 51 -21.26 3.67 -7.00
N PHE A 52 -20.71 3.36 -8.18
CA PHE A 52 -19.38 3.78 -8.58
C PHE A 52 -19.45 4.75 -9.77
N LYS A 53 -18.60 5.76 -9.76
CA LYS A 53 -18.50 6.80 -10.80
C LYS A 53 -17.30 6.61 -11.72
N SER A 54 -16.37 5.75 -11.33
CA SER A 54 -15.13 5.46 -12.05
C SER A 54 -14.76 3.98 -11.92
N ASN A 55 -13.75 3.57 -12.67
CA ASN A 55 -13.15 2.24 -12.54
C ASN A 55 -11.92 2.24 -11.61
N GLN A 56 -11.66 3.34 -10.88
CA GLN A 56 -10.51 3.44 -10.00
C GLN A 56 -10.66 2.56 -8.75
N ASP A 57 -9.60 1.88 -8.40
CA ASP A 57 -9.43 1.14 -7.16
C ASP A 57 -9.55 2.04 -5.92
N THR A 58 -9.11 3.30 -6.06
CA THR A 58 -9.25 4.33 -5.01
C THR A 58 -10.69 4.54 -4.59
N GLU A 59 -11.66 4.46 -5.53
CA GLU A 59 -13.09 4.59 -5.22
C GLU A 59 -13.60 3.37 -4.44
N VAL A 60 -13.05 2.19 -4.73
CA VAL A 60 -13.35 0.97 -3.98
C VAL A 60 -12.88 1.11 -2.53
N LEU A 61 -11.64 1.54 -2.32
CA LEU A 61 -11.11 1.82 -0.98
C LEU A 61 -11.95 2.87 -0.25
N PHE A 62 -12.29 3.96 -0.92
CA PHE A 62 -13.08 5.04 -0.34
C PHE A 62 -14.44 4.56 0.17
N ASN A 63 -15.18 3.85 -0.68
CA ASN A 63 -16.50 3.32 -0.33
C ASN A 63 -16.42 2.23 0.75
N GLY A 64 -15.41 1.36 0.70
CA GLY A 64 -15.20 0.34 1.72
C GLY A 64 -14.86 0.91 3.10
N LEU A 65 -14.04 1.97 3.13
CA LEU A 65 -13.73 2.68 4.38
C LEU A 65 -14.93 3.45 4.95
N ILE A 66 -15.83 3.95 4.10
CA ILE A 66 -17.10 4.55 4.54
C ILE A 66 -18.01 3.48 5.14
N GLU A 67 -18.08 2.30 4.53
CA GLU A 67 -18.99 1.21 4.94
C GLU A 67 -18.52 0.52 6.23
N ARG A 68 -17.22 0.16 6.32
CA ARG A 68 -16.69 -0.68 7.42
C ARG A 68 -15.53 -0.06 8.19
N GLY A 69 -15.10 1.15 7.82
CA GLY A 69 -13.91 1.74 8.45
C GLY A 69 -12.64 0.89 8.27
N PRO A 70 -11.77 0.82 9.30
CA PRO A 70 -10.53 0.06 9.22
C PRO A 70 -10.70 -1.46 8.98
N ASP A 71 -11.82 -2.04 9.36
CA ASP A 71 -12.08 -3.48 9.19
C ASP A 71 -12.18 -3.89 7.72
N PHE A 72 -12.35 -2.91 6.80
CA PHE A 72 -12.27 -3.16 5.37
C PHE A 72 -10.88 -3.62 4.90
N LEU A 73 -9.83 -3.26 5.64
CA LEU A 73 -8.45 -3.57 5.27
C LEU A 73 -8.13 -5.07 5.34
N ASP A 74 -8.91 -5.85 6.09
CA ASP A 74 -8.73 -7.30 6.20
C ASP A 74 -9.00 -8.03 4.87
N ASP A 75 -9.82 -7.43 4.00
CA ASP A 75 -10.20 -8.02 2.71
C ASP A 75 -9.35 -7.51 1.54
N ILE A 76 -8.47 -6.53 1.76
CA ILE A 76 -7.69 -5.91 0.69
C ILE A 76 -6.44 -6.73 0.37
N ASP A 77 -6.29 -7.10 -0.91
CA ASP A 77 -5.01 -7.53 -1.49
C ASP A 77 -4.43 -6.37 -2.31
N GLY A 78 -3.29 -5.83 -1.88
CA GLY A 78 -2.72 -4.65 -2.52
C GLY A 78 -1.50 -4.09 -1.81
N MET A 79 -0.98 -3.00 -2.37
CA MET A 79 0.05 -2.16 -1.77
C MET A 79 -0.52 -0.76 -1.54
N TRP A 80 -0.35 -0.19 -0.35
CA TRP A 80 -0.93 1.12 -0.06
C TRP A 80 -0.23 1.93 1.01
N ALA A 81 -0.42 3.23 0.86
CA ALA A 81 -0.31 4.23 1.89
C ALA A 81 -1.49 5.19 1.73
N PHE A 82 -2.28 5.40 2.75
CA PHE A 82 -3.41 6.33 2.66
C PHE A 82 -3.63 7.12 3.94
N ALA A 83 -4.35 8.23 3.79
CA ALA A 83 -4.96 8.97 4.87
C ALA A 83 -6.47 9.10 4.62
N PHE A 84 -7.28 8.71 5.60
CA PHE A 84 -8.73 8.79 5.55
C PHE A 84 -9.27 9.59 6.72
N PHE A 85 -10.01 10.65 6.42
CA PHE A 85 -10.68 11.48 7.41
C PHE A 85 -12.17 11.16 7.44
N ASN A 86 -12.69 10.92 8.64
CA ASN A 86 -14.11 10.77 8.93
C ASN A 86 -14.57 11.97 9.76
N GLY A 87 -15.25 12.92 9.11
CA GLY A 87 -15.74 14.14 9.75
C GLY A 87 -16.94 13.92 10.68
N HIS A 88 -17.67 12.80 10.58
CA HIS A 88 -18.73 12.47 11.53
C HIS A 88 -18.17 12.09 12.90
N GLU A 89 -17.04 11.41 12.90
CA GLU A 89 -16.33 11.01 14.11
C GLU A 89 -15.22 11.98 14.52
N ASN A 90 -14.91 12.95 13.67
CA ASN A 90 -13.74 13.82 13.79
C ASN A 90 -12.45 12.99 13.99
N SER A 91 -12.28 11.99 13.14
CA SER A 91 -11.16 11.05 13.20
C SER A 91 -10.37 11.02 11.90
N LEU A 92 -9.07 10.81 12.03
CA LEU A 92 -8.14 10.59 10.93
C LEU A 92 -7.45 9.24 11.12
N ILE A 93 -7.36 8.45 10.07
CA ILE A 93 -6.49 7.28 10.04
C ILE A 93 -5.44 7.42 8.94
N LEU A 94 -4.21 7.05 9.27
CA LEU A 94 -3.14 6.77 8.31
C LEU A 94 -2.93 5.27 8.32
N SER A 95 -2.81 4.65 7.14
CA SER A 95 -2.55 3.22 7.05
C SER A 95 -1.44 2.93 6.06
N ARG A 96 -0.71 1.86 6.32
CA ARG A 96 0.33 1.35 5.46
C ARG A 96 0.15 -0.14 5.26
N ASP A 97 0.36 -0.62 4.03
CA ASP A 97 0.19 -2.01 3.65
C ASP A 97 1.03 -2.99 4.48
N ILE A 98 0.68 -4.27 4.38
CA ILE A 98 1.22 -5.36 5.22
C ILE A 98 2.74 -5.51 5.08
N LEU A 99 3.28 -5.34 3.86
CA LEU A 99 4.70 -5.47 3.56
C LEU A 99 5.43 -4.13 3.61
N GLY A 100 4.69 -3.00 3.64
CA GLY A 100 5.24 -1.66 3.65
C GLY A 100 5.83 -1.25 2.32
N GLU A 101 5.23 -1.68 1.21
CA GLU A 101 5.65 -1.34 -0.14
C GLU A 101 5.49 0.16 -0.41
N ARG A 102 4.44 0.77 0.14
CA ARG A 102 4.25 2.22 0.12
C ARG A 102 4.65 2.86 1.44
N GLN A 103 5.03 4.14 1.41
CA GLN A 103 5.56 4.85 2.57
C GLN A 103 4.56 5.86 3.12
N VAL A 104 4.49 5.96 4.44
CA VAL A 104 3.85 7.07 5.17
C VAL A 104 4.83 7.58 6.20
N PHE A 105 5.25 8.83 6.03
CA PHE A 105 5.99 9.59 7.03
C PHE A 105 5.05 10.56 7.72
N TYR A 106 5.26 10.81 9.01
CA TYR A 106 4.42 11.71 9.76
C TYR A 106 5.17 12.42 10.88
N HIS A 107 4.65 13.58 11.24
CA HIS A 107 5.01 14.33 12.44
C HIS A 107 3.74 14.59 13.23
N VAL A 108 3.81 14.42 14.54
CA VAL A 108 2.70 14.70 15.48
C VAL A 108 3.21 15.62 16.55
N ASN A 109 2.46 16.68 16.82
CA ASN A 109 2.60 17.53 18.00
C ASN A 109 1.22 17.75 18.64
N ASP A 110 1.16 18.56 19.70
CA ASP A 110 -0.06 18.78 20.48
C ASP A 110 -1.22 19.38 19.67
N ASN A 111 -0.92 20.05 18.55
CA ASN A 111 -1.89 20.83 17.79
C ASN A 111 -2.26 20.22 16.44
N GLU A 112 -1.35 19.45 15.84
CA GLU A 112 -1.50 18.99 14.47
C GLU A 112 -0.81 17.65 14.19
N ILE A 113 -1.28 16.99 13.16
CA ILE A 113 -0.58 15.90 12.49
C ILE A 113 -0.32 16.29 11.04
N ILE A 114 0.92 16.12 10.61
CA ILE A 114 1.34 16.32 9.23
C ILE A 114 1.87 15.00 8.71
N PHE A 115 1.48 14.62 7.50
CA PHE A 115 1.88 13.34 6.89
C PHE A 115 2.18 13.52 5.40
N SER A 116 3.02 12.65 4.87
CA SER A 116 3.40 12.61 3.45
C SER A 116 3.95 11.24 3.08
N SER A 117 3.96 10.94 1.78
CA SER A 117 4.66 9.78 1.23
C SER A 117 6.19 9.98 1.20
N GLU A 118 6.66 11.22 1.35
CA GLU A 118 8.08 11.59 1.31
C GLU A 118 8.42 12.56 2.46
N ILE A 119 9.69 12.59 2.86
CA ILE A 119 10.17 13.46 3.94
C ILE A 119 10.28 14.95 3.54
N PRO A 120 10.75 15.33 2.33
CA PRO A 120 10.95 16.73 1.99
C PRO A 120 9.71 17.62 2.15
N PRO A 121 8.49 17.21 1.77
CA PRO A 121 7.28 17.99 2.02
C PRO A 121 7.02 18.28 3.50
N LEU A 122 7.31 17.29 4.38
CA LEU A 122 7.17 17.47 5.83
C LEU A 122 8.13 18.54 6.36
N LEU A 123 9.38 18.51 5.93
CA LEU A 123 10.39 19.49 6.35
C LEU A 123 9.99 20.90 5.94
N ASN A 124 9.52 21.06 4.71
CA ASN A 124 9.08 22.37 4.20
C ASN A 124 7.89 22.92 5.00
N GLN A 125 6.92 22.05 5.35
CA GLN A 125 5.74 22.46 6.10
C GLN A 125 6.05 22.79 7.56
N LEU A 126 6.91 22.01 8.19
CA LEU A 126 7.25 22.15 9.60
C LEU A 126 8.20 23.32 9.88
N GLN A 127 8.88 23.86 8.85
CA GLN A 127 9.93 24.87 9.02
C GLN A 127 10.98 24.47 10.08
N ILE A 128 11.17 23.17 10.27
CA ILE A 128 12.10 22.61 11.27
C ILE A 128 13.52 22.71 10.72
N HIS A 129 14.44 23.19 11.55
CA HIS A 129 15.86 22.97 11.30
C HIS A 129 16.14 21.47 11.27
N LEU A 130 16.72 20.98 10.18
CA LEU A 130 17.13 19.60 10.02
C LEU A 130 18.01 19.20 11.20
N SER A 131 17.46 18.38 12.09
CA SER A 131 18.20 17.74 13.17
C SER A 131 18.28 16.24 12.89
N LEU A 132 19.50 15.73 12.76
CA LEU A 132 19.72 14.30 12.59
C LEU A 132 19.47 13.57 13.91
N TYR A 133 18.77 12.46 13.82
CA TYR A 133 18.61 11.53 14.95
C TYR A 133 19.84 10.62 15.00
N ILE A 134 20.86 11.04 15.75
CA ILE A 134 22.19 10.41 15.75
C ILE A 134 22.15 8.90 16.01
N ASP A 135 21.31 8.44 16.93
CA ASP A 135 21.16 7.01 17.22
C ASP A 135 20.66 6.23 15.98
N GLN A 136 19.78 6.82 15.17
CA GLN A 136 19.31 6.19 13.94
C GLN A 136 20.35 6.25 12.82
N VAL A 137 21.15 7.31 12.78
CA VAL A 137 22.29 7.40 11.86
C VAL A 137 23.28 6.29 12.15
N MET A 138 23.68 6.11 13.41
CA MET A 138 24.60 5.06 13.83
C MET A 138 24.03 3.66 13.57
N PHE A 139 22.75 3.46 13.86
CA PHE A 139 22.06 2.20 13.56
C PHE A 139 22.03 1.92 12.06
N SER A 140 21.71 2.92 11.24
CA SER A 140 21.64 2.79 9.78
C SER A 140 23.02 2.49 9.16
N LEU A 141 24.08 3.10 9.65
CA LEU A 141 25.44 2.80 9.20
C LEU A 141 25.84 1.34 9.49
N ARG A 142 25.33 0.77 10.59
CA ARG A 142 25.64 -0.61 10.97
C ARG A 142 24.79 -1.65 10.25
N TYR A 143 23.50 -1.37 10.04
CA TYR A 143 22.51 -2.36 9.58
C TYR A 143 21.91 -2.06 8.20
N GLY A 144 22.26 -0.93 7.58
CA GLY A 144 21.73 -0.52 6.28
C GLY A 144 20.30 0.01 6.33
N ALA A 145 19.68 0.16 7.51
CA ALA A 145 18.29 0.60 7.67
C ALA A 145 18.10 1.30 9.02
N THR A 146 17.05 2.10 9.14
CA THR A 146 16.61 2.66 10.43
C THR A 146 15.82 1.63 11.24
N LYS A 147 15.70 1.82 12.54
CA LYS A 147 14.79 1.01 13.38
C LYS A 147 13.34 1.17 12.89
N PRO A 148 12.48 0.14 13.10
CA PRO A 148 11.06 0.23 12.77
C PRO A 148 10.42 1.49 13.37
N GLY A 149 9.62 2.19 12.56
CA GLY A 149 8.93 3.41 12.97
C GLY A 149 9.77 4.68 13.00
N GLU A 150 11.09 4.59 12.87
CA GLU A 150 12.00 5.72 12.95
C GLU A 150 12.54 6.16 11.58
N THR A 151 13.02 7.41 11.54
CA THR A 151 13.74 7.97 10.39
C THR A 151 15.09 8.53 10.84
N LEU A 152 15.92 8.97 9.89
CA LEU A 152 17.19 9.66 10.20
C LEU A 152 16.98 11.08 10.74
N ILE A 153 15.74 11.60 10.68
CA ILE A 153 15.42 12.98 11.02
C ILE A 153 14.62 13.00 12.32
N SER A 154 15.12 13.75 13.29
CA SER A 154 14.45 13.93 14.58
C SER A 154 13.05 14.51 14.40
N GLY A 155 12.07 13.93 15.10
CA GLY A 155 10.67 14.38 15.05
C GLY A 155 9.85 13.89 13.85
N ILE A 156 10.47 13.24 12.86
CA ILE A 156 9.75 12.59 11.75
C ILE A 156 9.78 11.08 11.95
N LYS A 157 8.61 10.48 11.97
CA LYS A 157 8.42 9.03 12.09
C LYS A 157 7.93 8.43 10.77
N LYS A 158 8.11 7.12 10.65
CA LYS A 158 7.59 6.31 9.56
C LYS A 158 6.57 5.32 10.11
N LEU A 159 5.40 5.22 9.49
CA LEU A 159 4.41 4.23 9.90
C LEU A 159 4.93 2.82 9.59
N ASN A 160 4.84 1.91 10.55
CA ASN A 160 5.28 0.53 10.37
C ASN A 160 4.38 -0.23 9.38
N PRO A 161 4.93 -1.23 8.66
CA PRO A 161 4.13 -2.13 7.82
C PRO A 161 2.98 -2.77 8.58
N GLY A 162 1.79 -2.86 7.96
CA GLY A 162 0.62 -3.47 8.56
C GLY A 162 0.03 -2.70 9.74
N HIS A 163 0.33 -1.39 9.86
CA HIS A 163 -0.15 -0.57 10.97
C HIS A 163 -1.10 0.53 10.51
N ILE A 164 -1.97 0.90 11.43
CA ILE A 164 -2.80 2.09 11.40
C ILE A 164 -2.34 3.03 12.50
N LEU A 165 -2.20 4.31 12.15
CA LEU A 165 -2.17 5.41 13.10
C LEU A 165 -3.53 6.08 13.07
N LYS A 166 -4.21 6.14 14.23
CA LYS A 166 -5.54 6.76 14.40
C LYS A 166 -5.40 7.98 15.29
N VAL A 167 -5.97 9.08 14.82
CA VAL A 167 -6.16 10.31 15.61
C VAL A 167 -7.64 10.52 15.80
N LYS A 168 -8.08 10.61 17.06
CA LYS A 168 -9.47 10.93 17.43
C LYS A 168 -9.46 11.73 18.74
N ASN A 169 -10.17 12.85 18.79
CA ASN A 169 -10.24 13.72 19.97
C ASN A 169 -8.86 14.15 20.51
N ARG A 170 -7.90 14.41 19.61
CA ARG A 170 -6.47 14.72 19.91
C ARG A 170 -5.67 13.55 20.50
N GLU A 171 -6.27 12.40 20.67
CA GLU A 171 -5.55 11.19 21.07
C GLU A 171 -4.98 10.50 19.82
N VAL A 172 -3.71 10.12 19.91
CA VAL A 172 -2.99 9.41 18.85
C VAL A 172 -2.71 8.01 19.32
N SER A 173 -3.17 7.03 18.57
CA SER A 173 -2.90 5.61 18.82
C SER A 173 -2.37 4.95 17.56
N THR A 174 -1.50 3.95 17.75
CA THR A 174 -0.97 3.15 16.64
C THR A 174 -1.15 1.68 16.98
N TYR A 175 -1.71 0.93 16.05
CA TYR A 175 -1.91 -0.51 16.23
C TYR A 175 -1.71 -1.26 14.93
N ARG A 176 -1.39 -2.55 15.04
CA ARG A 176 -1.28 -3.45 13.90
C ARG A 176 -2.68 -3.97 13.57
N PHE A 177 -3.13 -3.76 12.31
CA PHE A 177 -4.46 -4.20 11.87
C PHE A 177 -4.46 -5.65 11.37
N THR A 178 -3.33 -6.17 10.94
CA THR A 178 -3.22 -7.52 10.37
C THR A 178 -2.27 -8.39 11.16
N LYS A 179 -2.54 -9.69 11.16
CA LYS A 179 -1.62 -10.73 11.63
C LYS A 179 -1.30 -11.64 10.46
N LEU A 180 -0.01 -11.81 10.17
CA LEU A 180 0.40 -12.89 9.30
C LEU A 180 0.02 -14.21 9.99
N ASN A 181 -0.73 -15.03 9.30
CA ASN A 181 -1.09 -16.36 9.79
C ASN A 181 -0.29 -17.43 9.05
N PRO A 182 0.89 -17.83 9.56
CA PRO A 182 1.70 -18.89 8.96
C PRO A 182 1.14 -20.29 9.23
N GLU A 183 0.14 -20.45 10.11
CA GLU A 183 -0.38 -21.73 10.56
C GLU A 183 -0.91 -22.57 9.39
N ILE A 184 -1.56 -21.95 8.40
CA ILE A 184 -2.02 -22.60 7.17
C ILE A 184 -0.88 -23.35 6.44
N TRP A 185 0.32 -22.76 6.46
CA TRP A 185 1.48 -23.37 5.83
C TRP A 185 2.11 -24.45 6.70
N PHE A 186 2.06 -24.30 8.02
CA PHE A 186 2.51 -25.36 8.92
C PHE A 186 1.65 -26.61 8.75
N GLU A 187 0.33 -26.48 8.74
CA GLU A 187 -0.59 -27.60 8.49
C GLU A 187 -0.33 -28.28 7.13
N PHE A 188 -0.09 -27.47 6.07
CA PHE A 188 0.26 -28.00 4.77
C PHE A 188 1.55 -28.84 4.81
N PHE A 189 2.62 -28.33 5.44
CA PHE A 189 3.88 -29.05 5.51
C PHE A 189 3.88 -30.20 6.52
N GLU A 190 3.10 -30.14 7.58
CA GLU A 190 2.88 -31.24 8.53
C GLU A 190 2.19 -32.44 7.85
N SER A 191 1.40 -32.23 6.79
CA SER A 191 0.86 -33.31 5.97
C SER A 191 1.91 -34.08 5.18
N ASN A 192 3.18 -33.67 5.23
CA ASN A 192 4.33 -34.25 4.55
C ASN A 192 4.11 -34.44 3.02
N PRO A 193 3.76 -33.36 2.30
CA PRO A 193 3.48 -33.43 0.86
C PRO A 193 4.72 -33.85 0.08
N ASP A 194 4.53 -34.59 -1.01
CA ASP A 194 5.60 -34.90 -1.94
C ASP A 194 6.05 -33.64 -2.70
N GLU A 195 7.24 -33.70 -3.31
CA GLU A 195 7.85 -32.58 -4.04
C GLU A 195 6.93 -32.02 -5.13
N LYS A 196 6.25 -32.90 -5.87
CA LYS A 196 5.33 -32.49 -6.94
C LYS A 196 4.10 -31.74 -6.41
N THR A 197 3.59 -32.14 -5.27
CA THR A 197 2.49 -31.44 -4.59
C THR A 197 2.92 -30.04 -4.15
N VAL A 198 4.14 -29.89 -3.62
CA VAL A 198 4.71 -28.57 -3.26
C VAL A 198 4.91 -27.70 -4.50
N GLU A 199 5.50 -28.23 -5.58
CA GLU A 199 5.68 -27.52 -6.85
C GLU A 199 4.35 -27.05 -7.44
N ASN A 200 3.33 -27.88 -7.47
CA ASN A 200 2.01 -27.54 -7.99
C ASN A 200 1.38 -26.42 -7.14
N LYS A 201 1.45 -26.52 -5.80
CA LYS A 201 0.92 -25.51 -4.91
C LYS A 201 1.63 -24.17 -5.05
N PHE A 202 2.96 -24.20 -5.15
CA PHE A 202 3.75 -23.00 -5.43
C PHE A 202 3.36 -22.36 -6.78
N SER A 203 3.30 -23.17 -7.83
CA SER A 203 2.99 -22.71 -9.20
C SER A 203 1.60 -22.07 -9.26
N GLU A 204 0.59 -22.69 -8.63
CA GLU A 204 -0.77 -22.14 -8.53
C GLU A 204 -0.77 -20.79 -7.82
N LEU A 205 -0.16 -20.71 -6.63
CA LEU A 205 -0.10 -19.51 -5.84
C LEU A 205 0.66 -18.39 -6.56
N PHE A 206 1.85 -18.71 -7.08
CA PHE A 206 2.69 -17.74 -7.75
C PHE A 206 2.06 -17.20 -9.04
N SER A 207 1.38 -18.07 -9.82
CA SER A 207 0.57 -17.66 -10.97
C SER A 207 -0.52 -16.68 -10.58
N SER A 208 -1.29 -16.99 -9.54
CA SER A 208 -2.36 -16.12 -9.03
C SER A 208 -1.83 -14.76 -8.60
N VAL A 209 -0.71 -14.74 -7.88
CA VAL A 209 -0.07 -13.50 -7.41
C VAL A 209 0.43 -12.66 -8.58
N CYS A 210 1.11 -13.27 -9.56
CA CYS A 210 1.60 -12.55 -10.75
C CYS A 210 0.44 -11.98 -11.57
N LEU A 211 -0.62 -12.77 -11.80
CA LEU A 211 -1.78 -12.34 -12.59
C LEU A 211 -2.47 -11.11 -11.99
N LYS A 212 -2.63 -11.06 -10.70
CA LYS A 212 -3.26 -9.93 -10.01
C LYS A 212 -2.43 -8.64 -10.12
N ARG A 213 -1.11 -8.74 -10.28
CA ARG A 213 -0.18 -7.59 -10.30
C ARG A 213 0.19 -7.11 -11.70
N VAL A 214 -0.22 -7.86 -12.73
CA VAL A 214 -0.03 -7.42 -14.13
C VAL A 214 -1.01 -6.28 -14.44
N PRO A 215 -0.53 -5.10 -14.91
CA PRO A 215 -1.39 -4.02 -15.34
C PRO A 215 -2.37 -4.46 -16.42
N ARG A 216 -3.65 -4.11 -16.28
CA ARG A 216 -4.71 -4.53 -17.21
C ARG A 216 -4.91 -3.57 -18.39
N GLU A 217 -4.62 -2.29 -18.18
CA GLU A 217 -5.02 -1.21 -19.10
C GLU A 217 -3.84 -0.53 -19.80
N ILE A 218 -2.62 -0.77 -19.35
CA ILE A 218 -1.43 -0.11 -19.91
C ILE A 218 -0.36 -1.14 -20.29
N PRO A 219 0.46 -0.83 -21.32
CA PRO A 219 1.65 -1.60 -21.61
C PRO A 219 2.62 -1.58 -20.43
N TYR A 220 3.31 -2.69 -20.20
CA TYR A 220 4.30 -2.79 -19.15
C TYR A 220 5.55 -3.52 -19.63
N VAL A 221 6.65 -3.28 -18.94
CA VAL A 221 7.94 -3.90 -19.18
C VAL A 221 8.38 -4.63 -17.93
N SER A 222 8.88 -5.85 -18.06
CA SER A 222 9.45 -6.58 -16.93
C SER A 222 10.96 -6.36 -16.87
N THR A 223 11.50 -6.05 -15.69
CA THR A 223 12.95 -5.97 -15.48
C THR A 223 13.53 -7.37 -15.25
N LEU A 224 14.51 -7.75 -16.05
CA LEU A 224 15.17 -9.05 -15.99
C LEU A 224 16.62 -8.87 -15.50
N SER A 225 16.91 -9.29 -14.28
CA SER A 225 18.25 -9.16 -13.67
C SER A 225 19.10 -10.43 -13.79
N ALA A 226 18.66 -11.43 -14.58
CA ALA A 226 19.23 -12.78 -14.65
C ALA A 226 19.20 -13.57 -13.31
N GLY A 227 18.54 -13.06 -12.29
CA GLY A 227 18.24 -13.77 -11.05
C GLY A 227 17.02 -14.68 -11.20
N ILE A 228 16.90 -15.69 -10.33
CA ILE A 228 15.78 -16.66 -10.33
C ILE A 228 14.45 -15.92 -10.17
N ASP A 229 14.35 -15.00 -9.22
CA ASP A 229 13.10 -14.29 -8.89
C ASP A 229 12.58 -13.47 -10.07
N SER A 230 13.43 -12.61 -10.67
CA SER A 230 13.05 -11.80 -11.82
C SER A 230 12.69 -12.64 -13.05
N THR A 231 13.35 -13.78 -13.23
CA THR A 231 13.07 -14.72 -14.32
C THR A 231 11.71 -15.38 -14.11
N LEU A 232 11.40 -15.86 -12.91
CA LEU A 232 10.11 -16.45 -12.58
C LEU A 232 8.97 -15.44 -12.74
N VAL A 233 9.11 -14.23 -12.17
CA VAL A 233 8.12 -13.17 -12.33
C VAL A 233 7.85 -12.86 -13.80
N SER A 234 8.90 -12.69 -14.61
CA SER A 234 8.77 -12.41 -16.05
C SER A 234 8.11 -13.55 -16.81
N LEU A 235 8.48 -14.80 -16.50
CA LEU A 235 7.90 -15.99 -17.12
C LEU A 235 6.39 -16.12 -16.83
N TYR A 236 6.01 -16.00 -15.55
CA TYR A 236 4.62 -16.12 -15.16
C TYR A 236 3.79 -14.94 -15.67
N ALA A 237 4.31 -13.73 -15.61
CA ALA A 237 3.64 -12.56 -16.17
C ALA A 237 3.43 -12.69 -17.70
N SER A 238 4.38 -13.30 -18.44
CA SER A 238 4.25 -13.52 -19.88
C SER A 238 3.17 -14.53 -20.27
N ASN A 239 2.89 -15.49 -19.41
CA ASN A 239 1.88 -16.53 -19.68
C ASN A 239 0.44 -16.00 -19.55
N PHE A 240 0.22 -14.88 -18.87
CA PHE A 240 -1.10 -14.33 -18.59
C PHE A 240 -1.45 -13.08 -19.41
N GLY A 241 -0.42 -12.44 -20.02
CA GLY A 241 -0.64 -11.27 -20.87
C GLY A 241 -1.10 -11.70 -22.27
N GLN A 242 -2.09 -10.99 -22.82
CA GLN A 242 -2.50 -11.14 -24.25
C GLN A 242 -1.44 -10.56 -25.21
N THR A 243 -0.39 -9.95 -24.67
CA THR A 243 0.69 -9.30 -25.42
C THR A 243 2.04 -9.85 -25.01
N LYS A 244 2.99 -9.91 -25.96
CA LYS A 244 4.39 -10.19 -25.65
C LYS A 244 4.90 -9.17 -24.63
N ILE A 245 5.45 -9.67 -23.51
CA ILE A 245 6.11 -8.83 -22.52
C ILE A 245 7.47 -8.41 -23.08
N GLU A 246 7.72 -7.12 -23.09
CA GLU A 246 9.06 -6.59 -23.29
C GLU A 246 9.86 -6.71 -21.98
N THR A 247 11.10 -7.14 -22.08
CA THR A 247 11.99 -7.24 -20.93
C THR A 247 13.12 -6.22 -21.04
N LEU A 248 13.41 -5.53 -19.94
CA LEU A 248 14.55 -4.64 -19.83
C LEU A 248 15.66 -5.33 -19.03
N PHE A 249 16.83 -5.46 -19.65
CA PHE A 249 18.03 -6.02 -19.03
C PHE A 249 19.11 -4.95 -18.92
N ALA A 250 19.63 -4.71 -17.71
CA ALA A 250 20.74 -3.79 -17.49
C ALA A 250 22.06 -4.59 -17.41
N THR A 251 23.02 -4.26 -18.27
CA THR A 251 24.39 -4.79 -18.20
C THR A 251 25.32 -3.68 -17.66
N SER A 252 26.24 -4.03 -16.76
CA SER A 252 27.42 -3.21 -16.49
C SER A 252 28.53 -3.64 -17.45
N ASN A 253 29.04 -2.70 -18.22
CA ASN A 253 30.29 -2.90 -18.95
C ASN A 253 31.47 -2.86 -18.00
#